data_b8a759eba29c05a7961489abee300e58
#
_entry.id   b8a759eba29c05a7961489abee300e58
#
_cell.length_a   1.000
_cell.length_b   1.000
_cell.length_c   1.000
_cell.angle_alpha   90.00
_cell.angle_beta   90.00
_cell.angle_gamma   90.00
#
_symmetry.space_group_name_H-M   'P 1'
#
loop_
_entity.id
_entity.type
_entity.pdbx_description
1 polymer ?
#
loop_
_entity_poly.entity_id
_entity_poly.type
_entity_poly.pdbx_seq_one_letter_code
_entity_poly.pdbx_strand_id
1 'polypeptide(L)'
;MFSIASQALSLNETSAGAMIARVVALRGFGGRRSDEAVLVIDGVVTGSLLGGSADAQILGAAAAVGAAGHTAGADAAASGGATVLDVAIADDAAVGCGLACGGRATVMVQPISQIPLLAWRTLVAREPVVVATLVGGEDVGRSIAVTLDGTLDGSLGDPSVTVEAVHACRSLLDRAKDLSATVMTEAGPLLVTLLRPPALLLVVGEAALANAIAAQGTLLGWSTAIVAEAVGAEAIAAQSGGLGSGDALVVLSHDLPVSCAAIAAALGGRCGYVGALGSRHTQTARADVLRTSGVPDEALGRVHGPVGLDLGSRTPEETALAIAAEIVATLSGRTAASLRGHTGPING
;
A
#
# COMPACT_ATOMS: atom_id res chain seq x y z
N MET A 1 -3.09 7.56 -1.41
CA MET A 1 -4.44 7.00 -1.69
C MET A 1 -5.07 6.32 -0.47
N PHE A 2 -4.41 5.36 0.17
CA PHE A 2 -5.00 4.62 1.32
C PHE A 2 -5.40 5.52 2.49
N SER A 3 -4.59 6.49 2.88
CA SER A 3 -4.84 7.40 4.02
C SER A 3 -6.12 8.24 3.89
N ILE A 4 -6.59 8.44 2.68
CA ILE A 4 -7.80 9.22 2.38
C ILE A 4 -8.99 8.33 1.98
N ALA A 5 -8.82 7.00 1.90
CA ALA A 5 -9.81 6.10 1.30
C ALA A 5 -11.18 6.13 1.96
N SER A 6 -11.25 6.13 3.30
CA SER A 6 -12.54 6.17 4.01
C SER A 6 -13.28 7.49 3.78
N GLN A 7 -12.57 8.61 3.82
CA GLN A 7 -13.15 9.93 3.54
C GLN A 7 -13.54 10.05 2.07
N ALA A 8 -12.69 9.55 1.16
CA ALA A 8 -12.95 9.53 -0.28
C ALA A 8 -14.19 8.71 -0.63
N LEU A 9 -14.39 7.55 0.01
CA LEU A 9 -15.58 6.72 -0.16
C LEU A 9 -16.85 7.48 0.24
N SER A 10 -16.87 8.10 1.43
CA SER A 10 -18.01 8.89 1.92
C SER A 10 -18.33 10.07 1.00
N LEU A 11 -17.31 10.78 0.53
CA LEU A 11 -17.47 11.95 -0.36
C LEU A 11 -17.95 11.54 -1.75
N ASN A 12 -17.48 10.42 -2.28
CA ASN A 12 -17.90 9.94 -3.59
C ASN A 12 -19.40 9.57 -3.62
N GLU A 13 -19.94 9.13 -2.47
CA GLU A 13 -21.37 8.83 -2.32
C GLU A 13 -22.24 10.07 -2.04
N THR A 14 -21.69 11.16 -1.49
CA THR A 14 -22.48 12.26 -0.92
C THR A 14 -22.19 13.64 -1.50
N SER A 15 -21.03 13.88 -2.13
CA SER A 15 -20.55 15.24 -2.46
C SER A 15 -20.16 15.39 -3.93
N ALA A 16 -20.98 16.09 -4.70
CA ALA A 16 -20.75 16.35 -6.12
C ALA A 16 -19.56 17.28 -6.47
N GLY A 17 -18.87 17.86 -5.48
CA GLY A 17 -17.82 18.89 -5.70
C GLY A 17 -16.44 18.54 -5.16
N ALA A 18 -16.25 17.36 -4.56
CA ALA A 18 -14.96 16.99 -4.01
C ALA A 18 -13.98 16.61 -5.14
N MET A 19 -12.74 17.13 -5.03
CA MET A 19 -11.66 16.81 -5.95
C MET A 19 -10.59 15.98 -5.27
N ILE A 20 -9.84 15.21 -6.06
CA ILE A 20 -8.64 14.51 -5.62
C ILE A 20 -7.44 15.04 -6.43
N ALA A 21 -6.34 15.33 -5.75
CA ALA A 21 -5.05 15.56 -6.37
C ALA A 21 -4.11 14.41 -6.02
N ARG A 22 -3.45 13.82 -7.02
CA ARG A 22 -2.53 12.69 -6.84
C ARG A 22 -1.34 12.79 -7.75
N VAL A 23 -0.22 12.25 -7.30
CA VAL A 23 0.97 12.11 -8.13
C VAL A 23 0.74 11.06 -9.21
N VAL A 24 1.05 11.40 -10.46
CA VAL A 24 0.99 10.49 -11.62
C VAL A 24 2.36 10.22 -12.22
N ALA A 25 3.36 11.07 -11.95
CA ALA A 25 4.75 10.80 -12.26
C ALA A 25 5.67 11.53 -11.26
N LEU A 26 6.79 10.89 -10.91
CA LEU A 26 7.83 11.44 -10.03
C LEU A 26 9.21 11.27 -10.65
N ARG A 27 10.04 12.33 -10.50
CA ARG A 27 11.47 12.27 -10.79
C ARG A 27 12.22 13.06 -9.72
N GLY A 28 13.13 12.42 -9.02
CA GLY A 28 13.82 12.96 -7.86
C GLY A 28 13.09 12.64 -6.54
N PHE A 29 13.12 13.53 -5.57
CA PHE A 29 12.47 13.44 -4.25
C PHE A 29 12.95 12.32 -3.33
N GLY A 30 14.09 11.69 -3.58
CA GLY A 30 14.72 10.74 -2.68
C GLY A 30 13.95 9.44 -2.47
N GLY A 31 13.30 8.91 -3.49
CA GLY A 31 12.58 7.62 -3.41
C GLY A 31 11.21 7.69 -2.75
N ARG A 32 10.53 8.83 -2.86
CA ARG A 32 9.17 9.03 -2.37
C ARG A 32 8.15 8.14 -3.09
N ARG A 33 7.04 7.83 -2.42
CA ARG A 33 5.98 6.99 -2.97
C ARG A 33 5.15 7.75 -4.01
N SER A 34 4.81 7.09 -5.12
CA SER A 34 3.95 7.63 -6.17
C SER A 34 2.45 7.53 -5.89
N ASP A 35 2.05 6.95 -4.74
CA ASP A 35 0.65 6.77 -4.34
C ASP A 35 0.14 7.88 -3.40
N GLU A 36 0.89 8.97 -3.26
CA GLU A 36 0.45 10.14 -2.49
C GLU A 36 -0.73 10.82 -3.16
N ALA A 37 -1.72 11.18 -2.34
CA ALA A 37 -2.89 11.92 -2.79
C ALA A 37 -3.48 12.76 -1.66
N VAL A 38 -4.15 13.84 -2.04
CA VAL A 38 -4.89 14.72 -1.14
C VAL A 38 -6.31 14.94 -1.67
N LEU A 39 -7.24 15.25 -0.77
CA LEU A 39 -8.58 15.70 -1.12
C LEU A 39 -8.65 17.21 -1.11
N VAL A 40 -9.43 17.77 -2.03
CA VAL A 40 -9.81 19.19 -2.03
C VAL A 40 -11.32 19.27 -1.85
N ILE A 41 -11.74 19.84 -0.73
CA ILE A 41 -13.12 19.94 -0.31
C ILE A 41 -13.38 21.39 0.08
N ASP A 42 -14.35 22.05 -0.54
CA ASP A 42 -14.72 23.44 -0.26
C ASP A 42 -13.52 24.42 -0.25
N GLY A 43 -12.58 24.19 -1.15
CA GLY A 43 -11.37 25.02 -1.25
C GLY A 43 -10.31 24.75 -0.19
N VAL A 44 -10.39 23.62 0.55
CA VAL A 44 -9.41 23.20 1.55
C VAL A 44 -8.73 21.92 1.12
N VAL A 45 -7.39 21.88 1.18
CA VAL A 45 -6.59 20.65 0.98
C VAL A 45 -6.55 19.83 2.27
N THR A 46 -6.94 18.57 2.18
CA THR A 46 -6.88 17.61 3.28
C THR A 46 -5.89 16.50 2.94
N GLY A 47 -4.89 16.30 3.78
CA GLY A 47 -3.77 15.39 3.56
C GLY A 47 -2.47 16.16 3.29
N SER A 48 -1.44 15.46 2.80
CA SER A 48 -0.17 16.06 2.42
C SER A 48 0.34 15.43 1.12
N LEU A 49 0.63 16.27 0.15
CA LEU A 49 1.24 15.89 -1.13
C LEU A 49 2.49 16.75 -1.32
N LEU A 50 3.64 16.11 -1.52
CA LEU A 50 4.93 16.81 -1.68
C LEU A 50 5.22 17.80 -0.52
N GLY A 51 4.85 17.45 0.72
CA GLY A 51 5.04 18.30 1.89
C GLY A 51 4.22 19.60 1.89
N GLY A 52 3.12 19.66 1.12
CA GLY A 52 2.26 20.85 0.99
C GLY A 52 2.78 21.90 0.01
N SER A 53 3.93 21.67 -0.63
CA SER A 53 4.55 22.65 -1.55
C SER A 53 3.73 22.94 -2.81
N ALA A 54 2.81 22.06 -3.17
CA ALA A 54 1.95 22.18 -4.35
C ALA A 54 0.52 22.66 -4.03
N ASP A 55 0.17 22.88 -2.75
CA ASP A 55 -1.22 23.13 -2.33
C ASP A 55 -1.88 24.31 -3.05
N ALA A 56 -1.17 25.42 -3.19
CA ALA A 56 -1.70 26.59 -3.90
C ALA A 56 -2.01 26.30 -5.38
N GLN A 57 -1.15 25.52 -6.06
CA GLN A 57 -1.36 25.14 -7.46
C GLN A 57 -2.51 24.13 -7.58
N ILE A 58 -2.62 23.19 -6.64
CA ILE A 58 -3.71 22.20 -6.54
C ILE A 58 -5.05 22.91 -6.34
N LEU A 59 -5.13 23.90 -5.44
CA LEU A 59 -6.35 24.67 -5.20
C LEU A 59 -6.78 25.45 -6.44
N GLY A 60 -5.83 26.11 -7.13
CA GLY A 60 -6.11 26.83 -8.38
C GLY A 60 -6.65 25.88 -9.46
N ALA A 61 -6.05 24.73 -9.63
CA ALA A 61 -6.49 23.70 -10.58
C ALA A 61 -7.86 23.12 -10.23
N ALA A 62 -8.11 22.82 -8.95
CA ALA A 62 -9.39 22.30 -8.49
C ALA A 62 -10.53 23.29 -8.74
N ALA A 63 -10.29 24.59 -8.50
CA ALA A 63 -11.25 25.65 -8.81
C ALA A 63 -11.55 25.75 -10.31
N ALA A 64 -10.52 25.63 -11.16
CA ALA A 64 -10.68 25.67 -12.62
C ALA A 64 -11.47 24.47 -13.15
N VAL A 65 -11.17 23.27 -12.66
CA VAL A 65 -11.91 22.02 -13.00
C VAL A 65 -13.36 22.12 -12.54
N GLY A 66 -13.62 22.59 -11.31
CA GLY A 66 -14.95 22.79 -10.77
C GLY A 66 -15.78 23.79 -11.58
N ALA A 67 -15.19 24.92 -12.00
CA ALA A 67 -15.85 25.94 -12.83
C ALA A 67 -16.22 25.39 -14.21
N ALA A 68 -15.34 24.62 -14.85
CA ALA A 68 -15.59 23.99 -16.14
C ALA A 68 -16.76 22.97 -16.08
N GLY A 69 -16.86 22.21 -15.01
CA GLY A 69 -17.95 21.26 -14.79
C GLY A 69 -19.32 21.90 -14.60
N HIS A 70 -19.40 23.14 -14.12
CA HIS A 70 -20.67 23.86 -13.95
C HIS A 70 -21.20 24.48 -15.24
N THR A 71 -20.36 24.73 -16.24
CA THR A 71 -20.74 25.35 -17.53
C THR A 71 -21.18 24.35 -18.58
N ALA A 72 -20.79 23.10 -18.42
CA ALA A 72 -21.12 22.00 -19.31
C ALA A 72 -22.17 21.12 -18.62
N GLY A 73 -23.40 21.03 -19.18
CA GLY A 73 -24.52 20.28 -18.58
C GLY A 73 -24.20 18.80 -18.26
N ALA A 74 -25.22 18.03 -17.88
CA ALA A 74 -25.08 16.64 -17.38
C ALA A 74 -24.22 15.68 -18.26
N ASP A 75 -24.06 15.99 -19.56
CA ASP A 75 -23.20 15.24 -20.49
C ASP A 75 -21.70 15.52 -20.30
N ALA A 76 -21.31 16.61 -19.62
CA ALA A 76 -19.90 16.93 -19.35
C ALA A 76 -19.32 16.16 -18.14
N ALA A 77 -20.14 15.55 -17.33
CA ALA A 77 -19.67 14.54 -16.36
C ALA A 77 -19.05 13.31 -17.07
N ALA A 78 -19.33 13.17 -18.37
CA ALA A 78 -18.76 12.13 -19.22
C ALA A 78 -17.45 12.54 -19.95
N SER A 79 -17.18 13.84 -20.12
CA SER A 79 -15.94 14.34 -20.74
C SER A 79 -15.01 14.82 -19.62
N GLY A 80 -13.87 14.16 -19.45
CA GLY A 80 -12.90 14.26 -18.38
C GLY A 80 -12.57 15.65 -17.88
N GLY A 81 -13.24 16.10 -16.82
CA GLY A 81 -12.93 17.33 -16.11
C GLY A 81 -11.68 17.19 -15.22
N ALA A 82 -10.58 16.63 -15.73
CA ALA A 82 -9.33 16.52 -15.03
C ALA A 82 -8.28 17.47 -15.61
N THR A 83 -7.32 17.87 -14.81
CA THR A 83 -6.15 18.64 -15.26
C THR A 83 -4.87 18.07 -14.71
N VAL A 84 -3.78 18.28 -15.42
CA VAL A 84 -2.45 17.79 -15.06
C VAL A 84 -1.54 18.99 -14.85
N LEU A 85 -0.82 18.98 -13.71
CA LEU A 85 0.09 20.03 -13.28
C LEU A 85 1.51 19.50 -13.24
N ASP A 86 2.48 20.26 -13.77
CA ASP A 86 3.89 20.01 -13.55
C ASP A 86 4.40 20.84 -12.38
N VAL A 87 4.84 20.17 -11.33
CA VAL A 87 5.36 20.75 -10.09
C VAL A 87 6.87 20.52 -10.04
N ALA A 88 7.64 21.57 -9.95
CA ALA A 88 9.09 21.50 -9.75
C ALA A 88 9.45 22.11 -8.39
N ILE A 89 10.23 21.40 -7.60
CA ILE A 89 10.72 21.85 -6.29
C ILE A 89 12.24 21.82 -6.31
N ALA A 90 12.86 22.96 -6.08
CA ALA A 90 14.30 23.07 -5.98
C ALA A 90 14.82 22.46 -4.65
N ASP A 91 16.10 22.05 -4.61
CA ASP A 91 16.68 21.37 -3.45
C ASP A 91 16.63 22.23 -2.17
N ASP A 92 16.83 23.53 -2.29
CA ASP A 92 16.77 24.47 -1.15
C ASP A 92 15.35 24.61 -0.58
N ALA A 93 14.32 24.60 -1.43
CA ALA A 93 12.93 24.65 -1.02
C ALA A 93 12.45 23.30 -0.46
N ALA A 94 13.01 22.20 -0.93
CA ALA A 94 12.63 20.84 -0.53
C ALA A 94 12.79 20.60 0.98
N VAL A 95 13.88 21.07 1.57
CA VAL A 95 14.17 20.93 3.00
C VAL A 95 13.07 21.59 3.85
N GLY A 96 12.60 22.77 3.45
CA GLY A 96 11.51 23.47 4.13
C GLY A 96 10.17 22.72 4.10
N CYS A 97 9.97 21.85 3.12
CA CYS A 97 8.78 21.01 2.95
C CYS A 97 8.94 19.58 3.51
N GLY A 98 10.05 19.30 4.22
CA GLY A 98 10.34 17.97 4.77
C GLY A 98 10.67 16.92 3.70
N LEU A 99 11.18 17.35 2.55
CA LEU A 99 11.62 16.50 1.44
C LEU A 99 13.15 16.30 1.53
N ALA A 100 13.62 15.09 1.19
CA ALA A 100 15.04 14.76 1.23
C ALA A 100 15.86 15.52 0.15
N CYS A 101 15.26 15.76 -1.02
CA CYS A 101 15.84 16.52 -2.13
C CYS A 101 14.70 17.06 -3.00
N GLY A 102 15.02 17.99 -3.87
CA GLY A 102 14.11 18.51 -4.89
C GLY A 102 13.81 17.48 -5.98
N GLY A 103 12.94 17.87 -6.90
CA GLY A 103 12.52 17.02 -7.99
C GLY A 103 11.42 17.63 -8.84
N ARG A 104 10.89 16.82 -9.74
CA ARG A 104 9.72 17.15 -10.56
C ARG A 104 8.63 16.12 -10.34
N ALA A 105 7.40 16.57 -10.17
CA ALA A 105 6.22 15.74 -10.07
C ALA A 105 5.19 16.20 -11.10
N THR A 106 4.50 15.24 -11.69
CA THR A 106 3.27 15.51 -12.43
C THR A 106 2.11 15.15 -11.51
N VAL A 107 1.24 16.09 -11.23
CA VAL A 107 0.09 15.96 -10.33
C VAL A 107 -1.19 16.08 -11.15
N MET A 108 -2.06 15.09 -11.04
CA MET A 108 -3.40 15.12 -11.64
C MET A 108 -4.40 15.60 -10.60
N VAL A 109 -5.23 16.57 -10.98
CA VAL A 109 -6.39 17.04 -10.22
C VAL A 109 -7.65 16.67 -10.98
N GLN A 110 -8.55 15.91 -10.35
CA GLN A 110 -9.77 15.39 -10.96
C GLN A 110 -10.92 15.31 -9.97
N PRO A 111 -12.18 15.29 -10.42
CA PRO A 111 -13.31 14.95 -9.56
C PRO A 111 -13.13 13.58 -8.92
N ILE A 112 -13.46 13.47 -7.64
CA ILE A 112 -13.33 12.19 -6.92
C ILE A 112 -14.20 11.09 -7.54
N SER A 113 -15.31 11.47 -8.16
CA SER A 113 -16.24 10.57 -8.87
C SER A 113 -15.63 9.87 -10.09
N GLN A 114 -14.51 10.37 -10.63
CA GLN A 114 -13.79 9.72 -11.71
C GLN A 114 -12.94 8.53 -11.23
N ILE A 115 -12.70 8.40 -9.95
CA ILE A 115 -12.12 7.19 -9.37
C ILE A 115 -13.27 6.24 -9.03
N PRO A 116 -13.32 5.03 -9.60
CA PRO A 116 -14.41 4.09 -9.36
C PRO A 116 -14.63 3.77 -7.88
N LEU A 117 -15.89 3.63 -7.45
CA LEU A 117 -16.26 3.30 -6.07
C LEU A 117 -15.61 2.00 -5.60
N LEU A 118 -15.45 1.04 -6.49
CA LEU A 118 -14.78 -0.22 -6.22
C LEU A 118 -13.37 0.01 -5.65
N ALA A 119 -12.61 0.98 -6.18
CA ALA A 119 -11.27 1.28 -5.67
C ALA A 119 -11.30 1.69 -4.19
N TRP A 120 -12.21 2.58 -3.82
CA TRP A 120 -12.33 3.05 -2.45
C TRP A 120 -12.82 1.97 -1.50
N ARG A 121 -13.84 1.20 -1.89
CA ARG A 121 -14.38 0.09 -1.09
C ARG A 121 -13.33 -0.98 -0.85
N THR A 122 -12.56 -1.34 -1.86
CA THR A 122 -11.47 -2.33 -1.77
C THR A 122 -10.36 -1.85 -0.84
N LEU A 123 -9.94 -0.57 -0.96
CA LEU A 123 -8.93 0.01 -0.05
C LEU A 123 -9.42 0.08 1.40
N VAL A 124 -10.68 0.46 1.64
CA VAL A 124 -11.27 0.47 2.99
C VAL A 124 -11.34 -0.93 3.60
N ALA A 125 -11.62 -1.95 2.77
CA ALA A 125 -11.58 -3.36 3.15
C ALA A 125 -10.14 -3.90 3.35
N ARG A 126 -9.10 -3.04 3.22
CA ARG A 126 -7.68 -3.40 3.30
C ARG A 126 -7.25 -4.44 2.25
N GLU A 127 -7.87 -4.41 1.09
CA GLU A 127 -7.50 -5.25 -0.04
C GLU A 127 -6.78 -4.42 -1.11
N PRO A 128 -5.82 -5.00 -1.85
CA PRO A 128 -5.15 -4.32 -2.95
C PRO A 128 -6.08 -4.18 -4.16
N VAL A 129 -5.94 -3.06 -4.87
CA VAL A 129 -6.68 -2.76 -6.10
C VAL A 129 -5.78 -2.07 -7.10
N VAL A 130 -5.94 -2.36 -8.38
CA VAL A 130 -5.28 -1.62 -9.45
C VAL A 130 -6.24 -0.58 -10.01
N VAL A 131 -5.75 0.65 -10.11
CA VAL A 131 -6.46 1.75 -10.78
C VAL A 131 -5.69 2.12 -12.04
N ALA A 132 -6.36 2.07 -13.18
CA ALA A 132 -5.82 2.56 -14.44
C ALA A 132 -6.54 3.85 -14.82
N THR A 133 -5.78 4.91 -15.13
CA THR A 133 -6.28 6.26 -15.40
C THR A 133 -5.62 6.83 -16.65
N LEU A 134 -6.40 7.40 -17.56
CA LEU A 134 -5.88 8.19 -18.66
C LEU A 134 -5.28 9.50 -18.11
N VAL A 135 -3.98 9.69 -18.34
CA VAL A 135 -3.24 10.88 -17.87
C VAL A 135 -2.96 11.89 -18.96
N GLY A 136 -3.54 11.68 -20.15
CA GLY A 136 -3.51 12.57 -21.30
C GLY A 136 -4.58 12.18 -22.32
N GLY A 137 -4.74 13.00 -23.37
CA GLY A 137 -5.79 12.81 -24.37
C GLY A 137 -7.09 13.52 -24.01
N GLU A 138 -8.15 13.28 -24.80
CA GLU A 138 -9.47 13.93 -24.61
C GLU A 138 -10.20 13.42 -23.37
N ASP A 139 -10.00 12.16 -23.03
CA ASP A 139 -10.61 11.46 -21.90
C ASP A 139 -9.75 11.45 -20.62
N VAL A 140 -8.86 12.46 -20.47
CA VAL A 140 -7.98 12.59 -19.30
C VAL A 140 -8.78 12.56 -17.98
N GLY A 141 -8.32 11.75 -17.01
CA GLY A 141 -8.97 11.54 -15.70
C GLY A 141 -9.90 10.34 -15.65
N ARG A 142 -10.43 9.84 -16.78
CA ARG A 142 -11.23 8.60 -16.75
C ARG A 142 -10.42 7.45 -16.19
N SER A 143 -11.08 6.66 -15.35
CA SER A 143 -10.40 5.59 -14.63
C SER A 143 -11.25 4.30 -14.59
N ILE A 144 -10.54 3.18 -14.50
CA ILE A 144 -11.10 1.88 -14.12
C ILE A 144 -10.40 1.37 -12.86
N ALA A 145 -11.08 0.54 -12.11
CA ALA A 145 -10.52 -0.21 -10.98
C ALA A 145 -10.66 -1.71 -11.23
N VAL A 146 -9.61 -2.47 -10.92
CA VAL A 146 -9.58 -3.94 -11.07
C VAL A 146 -9.06 -4.55 -9.77
N THR A 147 -9.83 -5.45 -9.18
CA THR A 147 -9.47 -6.18 -7.97
C THR A 147 -8.69 -7.47 -8.28
N LEU A 148 -8.13 -8.11 -7.26
CA LEU A 148 -7.38 -9.37 -7.41
C LEU A 148 -8.21 -10.52 -8.00
N ASP A 149 -9.52 -10.55 -7.71
CA ASP A 149 -10.46 -11.54 -8.27
C ASP A 149 -10.94 -11.20 -9.68
N GLY A 150 -10.49 -10.07 -10.24
CA GLY A 150 -10.81 -9.62 -11.59
C GLY A 150 -12.09 -8.81 -11.70
N THR A 151 -12.74 -8.43 -10.58
CA THR A 151 -13.90 -7.52 -10.61
C THR A 151 -13.46 -6.18 -11.18
N LEU A 152 -14.24 -5.64 -12.12
CA LEU A 152 -13.99 -4.40 -12.84
C LEU A 152 -15.09 -3.38 -12.53
N ASP A 153 -14.71 -2.11 -12.32
CA ASP A 153 -15.60 -0.96 -12.22
C ASP A 153 -15.01 0.24 -12.97
N GLY A 154 -15.85 1.11 -13.50
CA GLY A 154 -15.44 2.30 -14.25
C GLY A 154 -15.37 2.09 -15.78
N SER A 155 -14.99 3.15 -16.51
CA SER A 155 -14.88 3.15 -17.97
C SER A 155 -13.83 4.15 -18.43
N LEU A 156 -13.10 3.82 -19.49
CA LEU A 156 -12.14 4.71 -20.17
C LEU A 156 -12.73 5.36 -21.44
N GLY A 157 -14.06 5.24 -21.64
CA GLY A 157 -14.76 5.75 -22.83
C GLY A 157 -14.84 4.67 -23.91
N ASP A 158 -13.73 4.34 -24.54
CA ASP A 158 -13.66 3.30 -25.57
C ASP A 158 -13.54 1.90 -24.97
N PRO A 159 -14.38 0.93 -25.39
CA PRO A 159 -14.28 -0.46 -24.94
C PRO A 159 -12.93 -1.12 -25.28
N SER A 160 -12.31 -0.79 -26.43
CA SER A 160 -11.02 -1.36 -26.82
C SER A 160 -9.90 -0.93 -25.88
N VAL A 161 -9.87 0.35 -25.50
CA VAL A 161 -8.94 0.93 -24.51
C VAL A 161 -9.17 0.30 -23.12
N THR A 162 -10.44 0.03 -22.78
CA THR A 162 -10.77 -0.65 -21.52
C THR A 162 -10.21 -2.08 -21.47
N VAL A 163 -10.28 -2.83 -22.57
CA VAL A 163 -9.69 -4.18 -22.65
C VAL A 163 -8.17 -4.14 -22.51
N GLU A 164 -7.49 -3.23 -23.19
CA GLU A 164 -6.04 -3.03 -23.04
C GLU A 164 -5.67 -2.68 -21.58
N ALA A 165 -6.44 -1.80 -20.96
CA ALA A 165 -6.22 -1.39 -19.58
C ALA A 165 -6.38 -2.55 -18.58
N VAL A 166 -7.39 -3.42 -18.77
CA VAL A 166 -7.58 -4.62 -17.95
C VAL A 166 -6.39 -5.58 -18.08
N HIS A 167 -5.87 -5.77 -19.31
CA HIS A 167 -4.66 -6.56 -19.52
C HIS A 167 -3.45 -5.98 -18.80
N ALA A 168 -3.25 -4.64 -18.88
CA ALA A 168 -2.17 -3.95 -18.17
C ALA A 168 -2.32 -4.07 -16.64
N CYS A 169 -3.54 -3.95 -16.11
CA CYS A 169 -3.83 -4.14 -14.68
C CYS A 169 -3.46 -5.54 -14.21
N ARG A 170 -3.86 -6.58 -14.94
CA ARG A 170 -3.52 -7.98 -14.61
C ARG A 170 -2.02 -8.21 -14.66
N SER A 171 -1.34 -7.71 -15.70
CA SER A 171 0.12 -7.79 -15.81
C SER A 171 0.84 -7.14 -14.63
N LEU A 172 0.32 -6.03 -14.09
CA LEU A 172 0.89 -5.36 -12.91
C LEU A 172 0.66 -6.17 -11.62
N LEU A 173 -0.51 -6.78 -11.48
CA LEU A 173 -0.82 -7.68 -10.35
C LEU A 173 0.13 -8.87 -10.30
N ASP A 174 0.44 -9.47 -11.46
CA ASP A 174 1.33 -10.64 -11.58
C ASP A 174 2.79 -10.29 -11.26
N ARG A 175 3.24 -9.08 -11.59
CA ARG A 175 4.64 -8.66 -11.37
C ARG A 175 4.98 -8.33 -9.92
N ALA A 176 4.04 -8.21 -9.02
CA ALA A 176 4.15 -8.01 -7.56
C ALA A 176 5.16 -6.95 -7.05
N LYS A 177 6.16 -6.56 -7.84
CA LYS A 177 7.26 -5.65 -7.49
C LYS A 177 7.03 -4.22 -7.94
N ASP A 178 6.34 -4.03 -9.07
CA ASP A 178 6.06 -2.72 -9.63
C ASP A 178 4.77 -2.18 -9.01
N LEU A 179 4.80 -0.93 -8.53
CA LEU A 179 3.62 -0.26 -8.00
C LEU A 179 2.90 0.55 -9.08
N SER A 180 3.55 0.87 -10.18
CA SER A 180 2.94 1.62 -11.29
C SER A 180 3.64 1.35 -12.62
N ALA A 181 2.89 1.48 -13.70
CA ALA A 181 3.38 1.43 -15.07
C ALA A 181 2.60 2.42 -15.93
N THR A 182 3.26 3.01 -16.94
CA THR A 182 2.58 3.81 -17.96
C THR A 182 2.54 3.03 -19.26
N VAL A 183 1.34 2.88 -19.83
CA VAL A 183 1.10 2.19 -21.11
C VAL A 183 0.56 3.22 -22.09
N MET A 184 1.04 3.19 -23.34
CA MET A 184 0.48 4.02 -24.40
C MET A 184 -0.68 3.30 -25.05
N THR A 185 -1.85 3.93 -25.08
CA THR A 185 -3.07 3.45 -25.75
C THR A 185 -3.46 4.40 -26.87
N GLU A 186 -4.46 4.02 -27.68
CA GLU A 186 -5.01 4.91 -28.72
C GLU A 186 -5.66 6.18 -28.12
N ALA A 187 -6.21 6.09 -26.91
CA ALA A 187 -6.79 7.23 -26.18
C ALA A 187 -5.73 8.14 -25.49
N GLY A 188 -4.46 7.72 -25.49
CA GLY A 188 -3.37 8.44 -24.85
C GLY A 188 -2.63 7.63 -23.77
N PRO A 189 -1.76 8.27 -23.00
CA PRO A 189 -1.00 7.61 -21.95
C PRO A 189 -1.92 7.19 -20.79
N LEU A 190 -1.86 5.90 -20.44
CA LEU A 190 -2.59 5.26 -19.34
C LEU A 190 -1.63 4.97 -18.20
N LEU A 191 -1.86 5.57 -17.04
CA LEU A 191 -1.16 5.22 -15.80
C LEU A 191 -1.90 4.10 -15.09
N VAL A 192 -1.23 2.98 -14.91
CA VAL A 192 -1.73 1.82 -14.15
C VAL A 192 -1.01 1.82 -12.80
N THR A 193 -1.75 1.90 -11.70
CA THR A 193 -1.20 1.99 -10.34
C THR A 193 -1.79 0.90 -9.46
N LEU A 194 -0.93 0.07 -8.87
CA LEU A 194 -1.30 -0.88 -7.84
C LEU A 194 -1.32 -0.17 -6.48
N LEU A 195 -2.51 0.00 -5.94
CA LEU A 195 -2.74 0.58 -4.63
C LEU A 195 -2.82 -0.55 -3.61
N ARG A 196 -1.95 -0.49 -2.61
CA ARG A 196 -1.92 -1.46 -1.49
C ARG A 196 -2.13 -0.73 -0.17
N PRO A 197 -2.91 -1.32 0.76
CA PRO A 197 -2.92 -0.86 2.15
C PRO A 197 -1.50 -0.90 2.73
N PRO A 198 -1.16 -0.01 3.68
CA PRO A 198 0.04 -0.19 4.48
C PRO A 198 0.04 -1.58 5.13
N ALA A 199 1.21 -2.23 5.15
CA ALA A 199 1.36 -3.53 5.80
C ALA A 199 0.81 -3.47 7.23
N LEU A 200 0.08 -4.49 7.66
CA LEU A 200 -0.30 -4.69 9.05
C LEU A 200 0.72 -5.64 9.70
N LEU A 201 1.39 -5.15 10.73
CA LEU A 201 2.26 -5.94 11.59
C LEU A 201 1.49 -6.32 12.85
N LEU A 202 1.08 -7.58 12.95
CA LEU A 202 0.45 -8.15 14.13
C LEU A 202 1.52 -8.80 15.00
N VAL A 203 1.66 -8.32 16.24
CA VAL A 203 2.57 -8.89 17.24
C VAL A 203 1.76 -9.59 18.31
N VAL A 204 1.97 -10.87 18.50
CA VAL A 204 1.31 -11.69 19.54
C VAL A 204 2.24 -11.88 20.73
N GLY A 205 1.85 -11.33 21.87
CA GLY A 205 2.61 -11.31 23.12
C GLY A 205 2.95 -9.90 23.57
N GLU A 206 3.14 -9.73 24.88
CA GLU A 206 3.39 -8.45 25.55
C GLU A 206 4.79 -8.47 26.16
N ALA A 207 5.65 -7.55 25.73
CA ALA A 207 6.97 -7.36 26.32
C ALA A 207 7.61 -6.06 25.79
N ALA A 208 8.73 -5.65 26.33
CA ALA A 208 9.53 -4.55 25.80
C ALA A 208 9.84 -4.74 24.29
N LEU A 209 10.11 -5.99 23.89
CA LEU A 209 10.35 -6.34 22.50
C LEU A 209 9.11 -6.11 21.61
N ALA A 210 7.89 -6.41 22.09
CA ALA A 210 6.66 -6.14 21.32
C ALA A 210 6.52 -4.65 21.01
N ASN A 211 6.76 -3.79 21.99
CA ASN A 211 6.73 -2.35 21.85
C ASN A 211 7.81 -1.85 20.87
N ALA A 212 9.03 -2.39 20.96
CA ALA A 212 10.12 -2.05 20.06
C ALA A 212 9.80 -2.45 18.60
N ILE A 213 9.22 -3.64 18.39
CA ILE A 213 8.79 -4.12 17.07
C ILE A 213 7.68 -3.22 16.50
N ALA A 214 6.68 -2.86 17.32
CA ALA A 214 5.60 -1.96 16.90
C ALA A 214 6.12 -0.56 16.56
N ALA A 215 7.03 -0.01 17.37
CA ALA A 215 7.68 1.27 17.10
C ALA A 215 8.47 1.25 15.77
N GLN A 216 9.24 0.18 15.54
CA GLN A 216 9.98 -0.01 14.28
C GLN A 216 9.02 -0.12 13.08
N GLY A 217 7.92 -0.85 13.19
CA GLY A 217 6.89 -0.93 12.16
C GLY A 217 6.26 0.43 11.86
N THR A 218 5.98 1.22 12.88
CA THR A 218 5.45 2.59 12.74
C THR A 218 6.41 3.50 11.99
N LEU A 219 7.72 3.42 12.27
CA LEU A 219 8.76 4.17 11.53
C LEU A 219 8.82 3.76 10.04
N LEU A 220 8.48 2.51 9.72
CA LEU A 220 8.38 2.01 8.33
C LEU A 220 7.04 2.35 7.67
N GLY A 221 6.14 3.05 8.36
CA GLY A 221 4.80 3.42 7.86
C GLY A 221 3.79 2.26 7.86
N TRP A 222 4.05 1.18 8.63
CA TRP A 222 3.12 0.08 8.79
C TRP A 222 2.05 0.40 9.82
N SER A 223 0.87 -0.20 9.66
CA SER A 223 -0.09 -0.32 10.75
C SER A 223 0.40 -1.39 11.73
N THR A 224 0.39 -1.12 13.04
CA THR A 224 0.88 -2.08 14.04
C THR A 224 -0.19 -2.39 15.06
N ALA A 225 -0.32 -3.65 15.45
CA ALA A 225 -1.19 -4.11 16.53
C ALA A 225 -0.43 -5.10 17.42
N ILE A 226 -0.52 -4.88 18.73
CA ILE A 226 -0.02 -5.82 19.75
C ILE A 226 -1.23 -6.49 20.37
N VAL A 227 -1.25 -7.82 20.41
CA VAL A 227 -2.31 -8.61 20.98
C VAL A 227 -1.76 -9.41 22.17
N ALA A 228 -2.35 -9.17 23.33
CA ALA A 228 -2.00 -9.88 24.56
C ALA A 228 -2.41 -11.36 24.50
N GLU A 229 -1.62 -12.24 25.10
CA GLU A 229 -1.95 -13.66 25.19
C GLU A 229 -3.28 -13.91 25.94
N ALA A 230 -3.61 -13.04 26.90
CA ALA A 230 -4.84 -13.11 27.69
C ALA A 230 -6.13 -12.98 26.85
N VAL A 231 -6.06 -12.51 25.61
CA VAL A 231 -7.19 -12.45 24.68
C VAL A 231 -7.68 -13.85 24.27
N GLY A 232 -6.82 -14.85 24.39
CA GLY A 232 -7.11 -16.25 24.12
C GLY A 232 -6.78 -16.70 22.69
N ALA A 233 -6.47 -17.99 22.56
CA ALA A 233 -5.97 -18.57 21.31
C ALA A 233 -6.95 -18.43 20.13
N GLU A 234 -8.26 -18.55 20.35
CA GLU A 234 -9.27 -18.44 19.29
C GLU A 234 -9.35 -17.03 18.70
N ALA A 235 -9.40 -16.01 19.56
CA ALA A 235 -9.45 -14.60 19.10
C ALA A 235 -8.15 -14.18 18.40
N ILE A 236 -7.00 -14.67 18.87
CA ILE A 236 -5.70 -14.46 18.23
C ILE A 236 -5.65 -15.16 16.87
N ALA A 237 -6.14 -16.40 16.77
CA ALA A 237 -6.23 -17.11 15.50
C ALA A 237 -7.13 -16.39 14.49
N ALA A 238 -8.28 -15.88 14.92
CA ALA A 238 -9.18 -15.11 14.05
C ALA A 238 -8.49 -13.85 13.46
N GLN A 239 -7.76 -13.10 14.31
CA GLN A 239 -7.00 -11.93 13.84
C GLN A 239 -5.85 -12.34 12.90
N SER A 240 -5.12 -13.40 13.23
CA SER A 240 -3.98 -13.89 12.43
C SER A 240 -4.42 -14.45 11.08
N GLY A 241 -5.57 -15.09 11.00
CA GLY A 241 -6.15 -15.63 9.76
C GLY A 241 -6.66 -14.55 8.80
N GLY A 242 -6.95 -13.35 9.31
CA GLY A 242 -7.36 -12.19 8.52
C GLY A 242 -6.20 -11.44 7.84
N LEU A 243 -4.93 -11.81 8.07
CA LEU A 243 -3.76 -11.15 7.50
C LEU A 243 -3.63 -11.44 6.00
N GLY A 244 -3.34 -10.39 5.23
CA GLY A 244 -3.16 -10.45 3.77
C GLY A 244 -1.70 -10.69 3.35
N SER A 245 -1.46 -10.79 2.04
CA SER A 245 -0.12 -11.08 1.47
C SER A 245 0.92 -9.97 1.69
N GLY A 246 0.49 -8.76 2.04
CA GLY A 246 1.37 -7.66 2.42
C GLY A 246 1.59 -7.53 3.93
N ASP A 247 0.93 -8.36 4.74
CA ASP A 247 0.94 -8.25 6.19
C ASP A 247 1.93 -9.24 6.82
N ALA A 248 2.28 -8.98 8.09
CA ALA A 248 3.23 -9.77 8.84
C ALA A 248 2.68 -10.16 10.22
N LEU A 249 2.90 -11.41 10.61
CA LEU A 249 2.69 -11.93 11.95
C LEU A 249 4.03 -12.15 12.65
N VAL A 250 4.20 -11.62 13.86
CA VAL A 250 5.34 -11.93 14.74
C VAL A 250 4.82 -12.47 16.06
N VAL A 251 5.15 -13.72 16.39
CA VAL A 251 4.74 -14.39 17.60
C VAL A 251 5.87 -14.40 18.61
N LEU A 252 5.69 -13.69 19.71
CA LEU A 252 6.63 -13.61 20.85
C LEU A 252 6.24 -14.58 21.97
N SER A 253 5.00 -15.07 21.98
CA SER A 253 4.45 -15.96 22.98
C SER A 253 5.23 -17.28 23.12
N HIS A 254 5.49 -17.66 24.36
CA HIS A 254 6.04 -18.97 24.72
C HIS A 254 4.93 -20.02 24.96
N ASP A 255 3.67 -19.59 25.10
CA ASP A 255 2.52 -20.48 25.20
C ASP A 255 2.28 -21.21 23.88
N LEU A 256 2.42 -22.56 23.89
CA LEU A 256 2.29 -23.37 22.68
C LEU A 256 0.87 -23.31 22.08
N PRO A 257 -0.22 -23.45 22.84
CA PRO A 257 -1.58 -23.27 22.35
C PRO A 257 -1.79 -21.94 21.62
N VAL A 258 -1.41 -20.82 22.23
CA VAL A 258 -1.54 -19.46 21.65
C VAL A 258 -0.67 -19.31 20.40
N SER A 259 0.61 -19.67 20.51
CA SER A 259 1.55 -19.49 19.41
C SER A 259 1.21 -20.39 18.21
N CYS A 260 0.82 -21.64 18.43
CA CYS A 260 0.44 -22.53 17.34
C CYS A 260 -0.88 -22.13 16.70
N ALA A 261 -1.88 -21.66 17.47
CA ALA A 261 -3.13 -21.17 16.92
C ALA A 261 -2.93 -19.95 15.99
N ALA A 262 -2.11 -18.98 16.41
CA ALA A 262 -1.76 -17.81 15.61
C ALA A 262 -1.06 -18.20 14.29
N ILE A 263 -0.03 -19.06 14.40
CA ILE A 263 0.77 -19.50 13.25
C ILE A 263 -0.08 -20.32 12.29
N ALA A 264 -0.85 -21.31 12.77
CA ALA A 264 -1.70 -22.14 11.93
C ALA A 264 -2.72 -21.30 11.14
N ALA A 265 -3.37 -20.35 11.80
CA ALA A 265 -4.34 -19.47 11.17
C ALA A 265 -3.69 -18.57 10.09
N ALA A 266 -2.53 -17.97 10.37
CA ALA A 266 -1.80 -17.16 9.39
C ALA A 266 -1.30 -17.98 8.19
N LEU A 267 -0.83 -19.21 8.42
CA LEU A 267 -0.39 -20.12 7.35
C LEU A 267 -1.54 -20.64 6.50
N GLY A 268 -2.71 -20.85 7.09
CA GLY A 268 -3.95 -21.24 6.39
C GLY A 268 -4.56 -20.08 5.58
N GLY A 269 -4.17 -18.82 5.88
CA GLY A 269 -4.57 -17.62 5.17
C GLY A 269 -3.57 -17.18 4.10
N ARG A 270 -3.57 -15.87 3.83
CA ARG A 270 -2.70 -15.23 2.83
C ARG A 270 -1.55 -14.43 3.44
N CYS A 271 -1.27 -14.58 4.75
CA CYS A 271 -0.23 -13.82 5.43
C CYS A 271 1.12 -13.93 4.71
N GLY A 272 1.73 -12.77 4.41
CA GLY A 272 2.97 -12.72 3.63
C GLY A 272 4.22 -13.09 4.41
N TYR A 273 4.21 -12.85 5.73
CA TYR A 273 5.33 -13.17 6.62
C TYR A 273 4.83 -13.73 7.95
N VAL A 274 5.39 -14.84 8.38
CA VAL A 274 5.09 -15.48 9.68
C VAL A 274 6.40 -15.72 10.42
N GLY A 275 6.64 -14.95 11.49
CA GLY A 275 7.84 -15.07 12.33
C GLY A 275 7.52 -15.51 13.74
N ALA A 276 8.40 -16.30 14.35
CA ALA A 276 8.22 -16.79 15.71
C ALA A 276 9.51 -16.68 16.53
N LEU A 277 9.42 -16.03 17.69
CA LEU A 277 10.50 -15.95 18.66
C LEU A 277 10.70 -17.31 19.34
N GLY A 278 11.92 -17.58 19.75
CA GLY A 278 12.29 -18.77 20.52
C GLY A 278 13.51 -19.48 19.95
N SER A 279 14.12 -20.33 20.78
CA SER A 279 15.29 -21.11 20.40
C SER A 279 14.95 -22.15 19.31
N ARG A 280 15.95 -22.71 18.65
CA ARG A 280 15.77 -23.83 17.71
C ARG A 280 14.99 -24.99 18.32
N HIS A 281 15.22 -25.30 19.61
CA HIS A 281 14.46 -26.32 20.34
C HIS A 281 12.96 -25.94 20.44
N THR A 282 12.65 -24.70 20.77
CA THR A 282 11.27 -24.20 20.82
C THR A 282 10.60 -24.28 19.45
N GLN A 283 11.33 -23.97 18.37
CA GLN A 283 10.79 -24.06 17.01
C GLN A 283 10.47 -25.50 16.63
N THR A 284 11.33 -26.47 17.00
CA THR A 284 11.07 -27.90 16.78
C THR A 284 9.79 -28.36 17.49
N ALA A 285 9.66 -28.06 18.79
CA ALA A 285 8.47 -28.43 19.55
C ALA A 285 7.19 -27.80 18.97
N ARG A 286 7.26 -26.54 18.53
CA ARG A 286 6.14 -25.84 17.88
C ARG A 286 5.77 -26.48 16.54
N ALA A 287 6.76 -26.83 15.72
CA ALA A 287 6.54 -27.50 14.45
C ALA A 287 5.87 -28.87 14.63
N ASP A 288 6.24 -29.64 15.65
CA ASP A 288 5.63 -30.94 15.94
C ASP A 288 4.15 -30.83 16.35
N VAL A 289 3.82 -29.80 17.15
CA VAL A 289 2.41 -29.51 17.51
C VAL A 289 1.63 -29.08 16.25
N LEU A 290 2.17 -28.22 15.41
CA LEU A 290 1.52 -27.76 14.17
C LEU A 290 1.28 -28.90 13.19
N ARG A 291 2.24 -29.82 13.00
CA ARG A 291 2.06 -31.05 12.20
C ARG A 291 0.93 -31.92 12.73
N THR A 292 0.92 -32.15 14.04
CA THR A 292 -0.14 -32.94 14.70
C THR A 292 -1.52 -32.29 14.51
N SER A 293 -1.56 -30.96 14.40
CA SER A 293 -2.79 -30.19 14.13
C SER A 293 -3.14 -30.11 12.62
N GLY A 294 -2.39 -30.81 11.74
CA GLY A 294 -2.69 -30.90 10.31
C GLY A 294 -2.08 -29.80 9.43
N VAL A 295 -1.13 -29.02 9.94
CA VAL A 295 -0.41 -28.01 9.11
C VAL A 295 0.62 -28.76 8.23
N PRO A 296 0.57 -28.59 6.88
CA PRO A 296 1.50 -29.26 5.96
C PRO A 296 2.94 -28.77 6.15
N ASP A 297 3.93 -29.65 5.92
CA ASP A 297 5.37 -29.29 6.02
C ASP A 297 5.77 -28.17 5.08
N GLU A 298 5.17 -28.06 3.89
CA GLU A 298 5.38 -26.95 2.96
C GLU A 298 4.98 -25.61 3.60
N ALA A 299 3.83 -25.55 4.28
CA ALA A 299 3.39 -24.36 4.99
C ALA A 299 4.30 -24.03 6.18
N LEU A 300 4.76 -25.06 6.93
CA LEU A 300 5.73 -24.88 8.01
C LEU A 300 7.06 -24.28 7.54
N GLY A 301 7.48 -24.60 6.32
CA GLY A 301 8.66 -23.99 5.69
C GLY A 301 8.58 -22.47 5.50
N ARG A 302 7.39 -21.87 5.62
CA ARG A 302 7.17 -20.41 5.57
C ARG A 302 7.36 -19.72 6.93
N VAL A 303 7.55 -20.49 8.02
CA VAL A 303 7.74 -19.92 9.36
C VAL A 303 9.21 -19.53 9.55
N HIS A 304 9.47 -18.24 9.76
CA HIS A 304 10.78 -17.71 10.14
C HIS A 304 10.99 -17.94 11.65
N GLY A 305 11.77 -18.93 11.99
CA GLY A 305 12.02 -19.29 13.39
C GLY A 305 13.40 -19.97 13.58
N PRO A 306 14.27 -19.37 14.39
CA PRO A 306 14.17 -18.11 15.16
C PRO A 306 13.97 -16.89 14.27
N VAL A 307 13.08 -15.96 14.67
CA VAL A 307 12.74 -14.77 13.91
C VAL A 307 13.85 -13.71 13.89
N GLY A 308 14.05 -13.07 12.75
CA GLY A 308 15.00 -11.97 12.56
C GLY A 308 16.30 -12.35 11.87
N LEU A 309 16.92 -11.40 11.18
CA LEU A 309 18.24 -11.55 10.58
C LEU A 309 19.33 -11.69 11.65
N ASP A 310 20.37 -12.44 11.35
CA ASP A 310 21.55 -12.58 12.22
C ASP A 310 22.40 -11.28 12.17
N LEU A 311 22.02 -10.30 12.98
CA LEU A 311 22.71 -9.02 13.16
C LEU A 311 23.55 -8.98 14.44
N GLY A 312 23.56 -10.05 15.25
CA GLY A 312 24.20 -10.06 16.57
C GLY A 312 23.47 -9.19 17.61
N SER A 313 22.16 -9.04 17.47
CA SER A 313 21.29 -8.20 18.32
C SER A 313 21.39 -8.55 19.79
N ARG A 314 21.45 -7.53 20.66
CA ARG A 314 21.59 -7.64 22.13
C ARG A 314 20.50 -6.89 22.88
N THR A 315 19.82 -5.95 22.25
CA THR A 315 18.73 -5.17 22.86
C THR A 315 17.38 -5.48 22.17
N PRO A 316 16.25 -5.17 22.80
CA PRO A 316 14.94 -5.28 22.16
C PRO A 316 14.86 -4.47 20.85
N GLU A 317 15.47 -3.29 20.81
CA GLU A 317 15.46 -2.39 19.66
C GLU A 317 16.28 -2.96 18.49
N GLU A 318 17.46 -3.53 18.76
CA GLU A 318 18.29 -4.21 17.77
C GLU A 318 17.58 -5.47 17.23
N THR A 319 16.91 -6.22 18.11
CA THR A 319 16.11 -7.39 17.72
C THR A 319 14.91 -6.96 16.88
N ALA A 320 14.23 -5.87 17.23
CA ALA A 320 13.15 -5.31 16.44
C ALA A 320 13.62 -4.88 15.03
N LEU A 321 14.80 -4.28 14.93
CA LEU A 321 15.42 -3.93 13.65
C LEU A 321 15.70 -5.20 12.80
N ALA A 322 16.27 -6.24 13.42
CA ALA A 322 16.56 -7.51 12.74
C ALA A 322 15.28 -8.17 12.20
N ILE A 323 14.20 -8.15 12.98
CA ILE A 323 12.88 -8.68 12.60
C ILE A 323 12.29 -7.83 11.46
N ALA A 324 12.28 -6.51 11.60
CA ALA A 324 11.73 -5.62 10.59
C ALA A 324 12.49 -5.73 9.25
N ALA A 325 13.81 -5.86 9.30
CA ALA A 325 14.64 -6.06 8.10
C ALA A 325 14.33 -7.40 7.40
N GLU A 326 14.11 -8.48 8.16
CA GLU A 326 13.70 -9.77 7.61
C GLU A 326 12.30 -9.70 6.96
N ILE A 327 11.34 -9.03 7.59
CA ILE A 327 10.01 -8.79 7.04
C ILE A 327 10.10 -8.05 5.71
N VAL A 328 10.84 -6.92 5.67
CA VAL A 328 11.04 -6.13 4.44
C VAL A 328 11.67 -6.98 3.33
N ALA A 329 12.71 -7.75 3.64
CA ALA A 329 13.38 -8.60 2.67
C ALA A 329 12.44 -9.68 2.11
N THR A 330 11.71 -10.36 2.98
CA THR A 330 10.78 -11.44 2.60
C THR A 330 9.63 -10.91 1.75
N LEU A 331 8.95 -9.84 2.17
CA LEU A 331 7.83 -9.26 1.44
C LEU A 331 8.25 -8.66 0.10
N SER A 332 9.50 -8.21 -0.04
CA SER A 332 10.06 -7.72 -1.31
C SER A 332 10.75 -8.81 -2.15
N GLY A 333 10.77 -10.06 -1.68
CA GLY A 333 11.43 -11.18 -2.37
C GLY A 333 12.95 -10.99 -2.51
N ARG A 334 13.59 -10.36 -1.51
CA ARG A 334 15.04 -10.10 -1.46
C ARG A 334 15.72 -11.01 -0.44
N THR A 335 17.02 -11.24 -0.62
CA THR A 335 17.82 -12.13 0.23
C THR A 335 18.39 -11.46 1.47
N ALA A 336 18.17 -10.16 1.68
CA ALA A 336 18.81 -9.35 2.71
C ALA A 336 20.36 -9.31 2.63
N ALA A 337 20.94 -9.68 1.48
CA ALA A 337 22.38 -9.60 1.27
C ALA A 337 22.87 -8.14 1.19
N SER A 338 24.14 -7.91 1.56
CA SER A 338 24.75 -6.58 1.43
C SER A 338 24.80 -6.11 -0.02
N LEU A 339 24.37 -4.87 -0.28
CA LEU A 339 24.45 -4.26 -1.62
C LEU A 339 25.88 -4.10 -2.14
N ARG A 340 26.90 -4.13 -1.27
CA ARG A 340 28.32 -3.96 -1.66
C ARG A 340 28.78 -4.98 -2.71
N GLY A 341 28.22 -6.19 -2.70
CA GLY A 341 28.55 -7.26 -3.65
C GLY A 341 27.53 -7.40 -4.79
N HIS A 342 26.54 -6.54 -4.87
CA HIS A 342 25.44 -6.65 -5.83
C HIS A 342 25.80 -5.94 -7.15
N THR A 343 25.63 -6.63 -8.28
CA THR A 343 25.97 -6.12 -9.64
C THR A 343 24.72 -5.72 -10.44
N GLY A 344 23.53 -5.97 -9.94
CA GLY A 344 22.25 -5.62 -10.57
C GLY A 344 21.70 -4.24 -10.16
N PRO A 345 20.57 -3.82 -10.73
CA PRO A 345 19.89 -2.58 -10.31
C PRO A 345 19.52 -2.63 -8.82
N ILE A 346 19.77 -1.53 -8.10
CA ILE A 346 19.46 -1.46 -6.66
C ILE A 346 17.96 -1.45 -6.42
N ASN A 347 17.21 -0.73 -7.25
CA ASN A 347 15.77 -0.53 -7.17
C ASN A 347 15.08 -1.03 -8.46
N GLY A 348 15.34 -2.24 -8.87
CA GLY A 348 14.76 -2.85 -10.08
C GLY A 348 13.80 -3.97 -9.76
#